data_29e9e7a6f475d5014c8a05b24a528636
#
_entry.id   29e9e7a6f475d5014c8a05b24a528636
#
_cell.length_a   1.000
_cell.length_b   1.000
_cell.length_c   1.000
_cell.angle_alpha   90.00
_cell.angle_beta   90.00
_cell.angle_gamma   90.00
#
_symmetry.space_group_name_H-M   'P 1'
#
loop_
_entity.id
_entity.type
_entity.pdbx_description
1 polymer ?
#
loop_
_entity_poly.entity_id
_entity_poly.type
_entity_poly.pdbx_seq_one_letter_code
_entity_poly.pdbx_strand_id
1 'polypeptide(L)'
;MKLRNVSSLCLLPALLIVLSGCHVHSEPATAQQSRAELDTEREQLDLIPPPTKSTFMTVHNFDSWQNPVLTIQPSMLELHVLLADANTTPIGVGGMFRPVNARRQELNISLSTLGDAMSSIPRSSWPYGRVVAIEEANKTPHSAEPAVRRNMEVTISRLNDLGIVVYDLGSGKVQ
;
A
#
# COMPACT_ATOMS: atom_id res chain seq x y z
N MET A 1 -48.57 -72.89 -28.32
CA MET A 1 -47.42 -73.33 -29.12
C MET A 1 -46.26 -72.36 -28.70
N LYS A 2 -45.36 -72.80 -27.78
CA LYS A 2 -43.95 -73.13 -28.02
C LYS A 2 -43.23 -72.01 -28.79
N LEU A 3 -42.17 -71.37 -28.34
CA LEU A 3 -40.88 -71.75 -27.80
C LEU A 3 -40.16 -70.45 -27.37
N ARG A 4 -39.51 -70.31 -26.26
CA ARG A 4 -38.15 -70.68 -25.80
C ARG A 4 -37.04 -69.73 -26.30
N ASN A 5 -36.39 -69.19 -25.32
CA ASN A 5 -34.95 -69.03 -25.17
C ASN A 5 -34.31 -67.83 -25.90
N VAL A 6 -33.32 -67.18 -25.46
CA VAL A 6 -32.15 -67.58 -24.65
C VAL A 6 -31.56 -66.35 -24.02
N SER A 7 -31.03 -66.48 -22.84
CA SER A 7 -30.07 -65.64 -22.12
C SER A 7 -28.92 -65.22 -23.01
N SER A 8 -28.50 -63.97 -22.92
CA SER A 8 -27.11 -63.66 -23.15
C SER A 8 -26.69 -62.59 -22.13
N LEU A 9 -26.00 -63.10 -21.15
CA LEU A 9 -25.32 -62.40 -20.06
C LEU A 9 -24.04 -61.81 -20.68
N CYS A 10 -23.99 -60.51 -20.92
CA CYS A 10 -22.73 -59.83 -21.23
C CYS A 10 -22.35 -58.95 -20.06
N LEU A 11 -21.43 -59.47 -19.23
CA LEU A 11 -20.63 -58.74 -18.27
C LEU A 11 -19.75 -57.77 -19.02
N LEU A 12 -19.96 -56.45 -18.82
CA LEU A 12 -19.02 -55.41 -19.19
C LEU A 12 -18.38 -54.89 -17.90
N PRO A 13 -17.06 -54.94 -17.79
CA PRO A 13 -16.37 -54.36 -16.66
C PRO A 13 -16.47 -52.84 -16.72
N ALA A 14 -17.03 -52.23 -15.70
CA ALA A 14 -17.03 -50.79 -15.47
C ALA A 14 -15.62 -50.36 -15.19
N LEU A 15 -14.97 -49.77 -16.20
CA LEU A 15 -13.67 -49.09 -16.04
C LEU A 15 -13.93 -47.74 -15.34
N LEU A 16 -13.79 -47.73 -14.03
CA LEU A 16 -13.78 -46.54 -13.21
C LEU A 16 -12.47 -45.77 -13.47
N ILE A 17 -12.51 -44.85 -14.44
CA ILE A 17 -11.47 -43.84 -14.61
C ILE A 17 -11.67 -42.80 -13.51
N VAL A 18 -10.92 -42.94 -12.41
CA VAL A 18 -10.78 -41.91 -11.40
C VAL A 18 -9.96 -40.78 -12.04
N LEU A 19 -10.62 -39.83 -12.67
CA LEU A 19 -10.04 -38.56 -13.06
C LEU A 19 -9.80 -37.80 -11.76
N SER A 20 -8.60 -37.95 -11.19
CA SER A 20 -8.05 -37.04 -10.19
C SER A 20 -7.87 -35.69 -10.86
N GLY A 21 -8.95 -34.92 -10.95
CA GLY A 21 -8.92 -33.53 -11.35
C GLY A 21 -8.15 -32.75 -10.31
N CYS A 22 -6.90 -32.39 -10.65
CA CYS A 22 -6.23 -31.28 -9.99
C CYS A 22 -7.13 -30.08 -10.18
N HIS A 23 -7.90 -29.72 -9.16
CA HIS A 23 -8.55 -28.43 -9.09
C HIS A 23 -7.43 -27.37 -8.99
N VAL A 24 -6.93 -26.96 -10.15
CA VAL A 24 -6.23 -25.68 -10.25
C VAL A 24 -7.27 -24.63 -9.85
N HIS A 25 -7.17 -24.14 -8.64
CA HIS A 25 -7.95 -22.98 -8.20
C HIS A 25 -7.50 -21.82 -9.09
N SER A 26 -8.24 -21.60 -10.17
CA SER A 26 -8.08 -20.41 -10.99
C SER A 26 -8.54 -19.24 -10.13
N GLU A 27 -7.58 -18.48 -9.63
CA GLU A 27 -7.87 -17.24 -8.91
C GLU A 27 -8.75 -16.33 -9.78
N PRO A 28 -9.80 -15.68 -9.25
CA PRO A 28 -10.65 -14.82 -10.04
C PRO A 28 -9.80 -13.71 -10.69
N ALA A 29 -10.08 -13.39 -11.95
CA ALA A 29 -9.32 -12.43 -12.76
C ALA A 29 -9.09 -11.09 -12.05
N THR A 30 -10.06 -10.66 -11.23
CA THR A 30 -9.95 -9.44 -10.41
C THR A 30 -8.83 -9.52 -9.36
N ALA A 31 -8.63 -10.68 -8.73
CA ALA A 31 -7.56 -10.86 -7.75
C ALA A 31 -6.17 -10.88 -8.40
N GLN A 32 -6.07 -11.46 -9.60
CA GLN A 32 -4.83 -11.47 -10.39
C GLN A 32 -4.46 -10.06 -10.86
N GLN A 33 -5.45 -9.28 -11.29
CA GLN A 33 -5.24 -7.89 -11.69
C GLN A 33 -4.77 -7.04 -10.52
N SER A 34 -5.41 -7.15 -9.36
CA SER A 34 -5.01 -6.40 -8.15
C SER A 34 -3.60 -6.75 -7.66
N ARG A 35 -3.16 -8.00 -7.85
CA ARG A 35 -1.77 -8.40 -7.55
C ARG A 35 -0.77 -7.81 -8.53
N ALA A 36 -1.07 -7.84 -9.82
CA ALA A 36 -0.21 -7.27 -10.85
C ALA A 36 -0.03 -5.75 -10.67
N GLU A 37 -1.09 -5.06 -10.26
CA GLU A 37 -1.04 -3.63 -9.91
C GLU A 37 -0.13 -3.40 -8.69
N LEU A 38 -0.31 -4.16 -7.63
CA LEU A 38 0.52 -4.08 -6.42
C LEU A 38 2.01 -4.35 -6.72
N ASP A 39 2.29 -5.36 -7.53
CA ASP A 39 3.66 -5.70 -7.90
C ASP A 39 4.32 -4.57 -8.70
N THR A 40 3.57 -3.93 -9.60
CA THR A 40 4.04 -2.79 -10.39
C THR A 40 4.33 -1.56 -9.50
N GLU A 41 3.42 -1.23 -8.58
CA GLU A 41 3.60 -0.15 -7.61
C GLU A 41 4.83 -0.40 -6.73
N ARG A 42 5.00 -1.64 -6.27
CA ARG A 42 6.13 -2.06 -5.45
C ARG A 42 7.46 -1.97 -6.19
N GLU A 43 7.52 -2.39 -7.44
CA GLU A 43 8.73 -2.25 -8.28
C GLU A 43 9.19 -0.79 -8.39
N GLN A 44 8.26 0.15 -8.56
CA GLN A 44 8.57 1.57 -8.59
C GLN A 44 9.11 2.08 -7.25
N LEU A 45 8.50 1.63 -6.15
CA LEU A 45 8.92 1.99 -4.80
C LEU A 45 10.25 1.34 -4.40
N ASP A 46 10.60 0.17 -4.93
CA ASP A 46 11.88 -0.50 -4.67
C ASP A 46 13.09 0.28 -5.21
N LEU A 47 12.86 1.23 -6.11
CA LEU A 47 13.90 2.19 -6.53
C LEU A 47 14.29 3.18 -5.41
N ILE A 48 13.47 3.33 -4.38
CA ILE A 48 13.74 4.16 -3.21
C ILE A 48 14.47 3.30 -2.18
N PRO A 49 15.62 3.73 -1.65
CA PRO A 49 16.38 2.93 -0.71
C PRO A 49 15.58 2.65 0.58
N PRO A 50 15.82 1.52 1.26
CA PRO A 50 15.20 1.25 2.55
C PRO A 50 15.61 2.31 3.58
N PRO A 51 14.74 2.67 4.53
CA PRO A 51 15.03 3.68 5.51
C PRO A 51 16.05 3.20 6.55
N THR A 52 16.89 4.12 7.01
CA THR A 52 17.78 3.88 8.15
C THR A 52 17.18 4.52 9.39
N LYS A 53 16.93 3.73 10.44
CA LYS A 53 16.27 4.22 11.68
C LYS A 53 16.92 5.48 12.26
N SER A 54 18.24 5.61 12.21
CA SER A 54 18.97 6.78 12.71
C SER A 54 18.63 8.08 11.97
N THR A 55 18.07 8.02 10.76
CA THR A 55 17.76 9.22 9.96
C THR A 55 16.42 9.86 10.31
N PHE A 56 15.46 9.08 10.82
CA PHE A 56 14.11 9.57 11.09
C PHE A 56 13.59 9.38 12.51
N MET A 57 14.15 8.43 13.29
CA MET A 57 13.64 8.13 14.66
C MET A 57 13.75 9.29 15.65
N THR A 58 14.55 10.31 15.34
CA THR A 58 14.68 11.53 16.17
C THR A 58 13.71 12.63 15.75
N VAL A 59 12.98 12.45 14.67
CA VAL A 59 12.04 13.44 14.13
C VAL A 59 10.63 13.09 14.59
N HIS A 60 10.11 13.85 15.56
CA HIS A 60 8.80 13.60 16.17
C HIS A 60 7.77 14.69 15.84
N ASN A 61 8.10 15.60 14.92
CA ASN A 61 7.26 16.75 14.63
C ASN A 61 6.95 16.77 13.12
N PHE A 62 5.67 16.93 12.78
CA PHE A 62 5.16 17.08 11.43
C PHE A 62 5.93 18.13 10.61
N ASP A 63 6.21 19.31 11.20
CA ASP A 63 6.89 20.40 10.49
C ASP A 63 8.35 20.09 10.15
N SER A 64 8.99 19.23 10.94
CA SER A 64 10.38 18.80 10.75
C SER A 64 10.50 17.55 9.87
N TRP A 65 9.39 16.84 9.66
CA TRP A 65 9.36 15.64 8.85
C TRP A 65 9.44 15.98 7.36
N GLN A 66 10.38 15.37 6.65
CA GLN A 66 10.67 15.71 5.26
C GLN A 66 10.14 14.68 4.24
N ASN A 67 9.91 13.45 4.67
CA ASN A 67 9.28 12.43 3.85
C ASN A 67 7.75 12.67 3.73
N PRO A 68 7.04 11.91 2.89
CA PRO A 68 5.59 11.97 2.85
C PRO A 68 4.95 11.71 4.22
N VAL A 69 3.84 12.40 4.47
CA VAL A 69 3.00 12.21 5.67
C VAL A 69 1.58 11.91 5.22
N LEU A 70 0.91 10.99 5.89
CA LEU A 70 -0.50 10.71 5.73
C LEU A 70 -1.26 11.09 7.00
N THR A 71 -2.15 12.05 6.89
CA THR A 71 -3.13 12.36 7.92
C THR A 71 -4.40 11.55 7.66
N ILE A 72 -4.73 10.68 8.62
CA ILE A 72 -5.85 9.73 8.48
C ILE A 72 -7.14 10.39 8.91
N GLN A 73 -8.12 10.46 7.98
CA GLN A 73 -9.45 11.01 8.20
C GLN A 73 -10.53 9.90 8.14
N PRO A 74 -11.76 10.16 8.60
CA PRO A 74 -12.84 9.16 8.59
C PRO A 74 -13.22 8.65 7.20
N SER A 75 -13.06 9.46 6.15
CA SER A 75 -13.51 9.14 4.77
C SER A 75 -12.42 9.21 3.71
N MET A 76 -11.26 9.75 4.04
CA MET A 76 -10.15 9.95 3.09
C MET A 76 -8.81 9.96 3.81
N LEU A 77 -7.74 10.00 3.03
CA LEU A 77 -6.38 10.24 3.50
C LEU A 77 -5.91 11.57 2.93
N GLU A 78 -5.26 12.37 3.74
CA GLU A 78 -4.61 13.60 3.30
C GLU A 78 -3.11 13.35 3.21
N LEU A 79 -2.60 13.36 1.98
CA LEU A 79 -1.19 13.12 1.69
C LEU A 79 -0.45 14.44 1.60
N HIS A 80 0.55 14.61 2.45
CA HIS A 80 1.45 15.75 2.45
C HIS A 80 2.80 15.36 1.87
N VAL A 81 3.21 15.99 0.78
CA VAL A 81 4.49 15.74 0.11
C VAL A 81 5.30 17.03 0.02
N LEU A 82 6.57 16.96 0.37
CA LEU A 82 7.49 18.06 0.20
C LEU A 82 8.11 17.96 -1.19
N LEU A 83 7.71 18.85 -2.10
CA LEU A 83 8.26 18.93 -3.45
C LEU A 83 9.33 20.02 -3.52
N ALA A 84 10.46 19.70 -4.14
CA ALA A 84 11.45 20.72 -4.50
C ALA A 84 10.85 21.65 -5.56
N ASP A 85 10.92 22.95 -5.35
CA ASP A 85 10.45 23.91 -6.34
C ASP A 85 11.37 23.85 -7.57
N ALA A 86 10.77 23.81 -8.76
CA ALA A 86 11.50 23.75 -10.03
C ALA A 86 12.39 24.99 -10.27
N ASN A 87 12.19 26.05 -9.49
CA ASN A 87 12.93 27.30 -9.60
C ASN A 87 14.12 27.32 -8.63
N THR A 88 15.17 26.59 -8.96
CA THR A 88 16.45 26.60 -8.24
C THR A 88 17.22 27.89 -8.49
N THR A 89 16.78 29.02 -7.97
CA THR A 89 17.66 30.18 -7.86
C THR A 89 18.52 29.96 -6.59
N PRO A 90 19.86 29.82 -6.73
CA PRO A 90 20.73 29.57 -5.58
C PRO A 90 20.99 30.89 -4.83
N ILE A 91 19.99 31.43 -4.17
CA ILE A 91 20.13 32.56 -3.24
C ILE A 91 19.72 32.07 -1.86
N GLY A 92 20.69 31.53 -1.12
CA GLY A 92 20.44 31.12 0.23
C GLY A 92 21.73 30.66 0.90
N VAL A 93 22.47 31.60 1.46
CA VAL A 93 23.53 31.34 2.42
C VAL A 93 22.88 30.99 3.74
N GLY A 94 22.84 29.71 4.07
CA GLY A 94 22.32 29.28 5.35
C GLY A 94 22.26 27.75 5.40
N GLY A 95 23.23 27.14 6.07
CA GLY A 95 23.40 25.69 6.19
C GLY A 95 22.31 24.98 6.97
N MET A 96 21.06 25.09 6.54
CA MET A 96 19.98 24.22 6.97
C MET A 96 19.47 23.42 5.78
N PHE A 97 19.33 22.14 6.00
CA PHE A 97 18.98 21.08 5.04
C PHE A 97 17.58 21.20 4.41
N ARG A 98 16.95 22.35 4.46
CA ARG A 98 15.71 22.62 3.71
C ARG A 98 16.11 23.34 2.41
N PRO A 99 15.76 22.80 1.23
CA PRO A 99 15.78 23.62 0.02
C PRO A 99 14.93 24.85 0.29
N VAL A 100 15.47 26.04 0.07
CA VAL A 100 14.82 27.33 0.39
C VAL A 100 13.46 27.48 -0.30
N ASN A 101 13.16 26.62 -1.28
CA ASN A 101 11.95 26.62 -2.12
C ASN A 101 11.20 25.29 -2.10
N ALA A 102 11.26 24.52 -1.01
CA ALA A 102 10.43 23.33 -0.91
C ALA A 102 9.00 23.71 -0.54
N ARG A 103 8.05 23.37 -1.42
CA ARG A 103 6.62 23.54 -1.17
C ARG A 103 6.02 22.24 -0.66
N ARG A 104 5.29 22.29 0.46
CA ARG A 104 4.45 21.20 0.90
C ARG A 104 3.16 21.21 0.07
N GLN A 105 2.91 20.13 -0.64
CA GLN A 105 1.69 19.90 -1.39
C GLN A 105 0.79 18.95 -0.58
N GLU A 106 -0.49 19.29 -0.53
CA GLU A 106 -1.53 18.52 0.14
C GLU A 106 -2.47 17.94 -0.91
N LEU A 107 -2.73 16.64 -0.84
CA LEU A 107 -3.58 15.91 -1.75
C LEU A 107 -4.55 15.02 -0.96
N ASN A 108 -5.83 15.15 -1.28
CA ASN A 108 -6.83 14.21 -0.76
C ASN A 108 -6.87 12.97 -1.64
N ILE A 109 -6.59 11.82 -1.05
CA ILE A 109 -6.58 10.53 -1.73
C ILE A 109 -7.51 9.52 -1.04
N SER A 110 -7.94 8.51 -1.77
CA SER A 110 -8.69 7.40 -1.21
C SER A 110 -7.76 6.25 -0.83
N LEU A 111 -8.24 5.33 0.01
CA LEU A 111 -7.52 4.08 0.31
C LEU A 111 -7.26 3.25 -0.95
N SER A 112 -8.15 3.30 -1.95
CA SER A 112 -8.00 2.55 -3.20
C SER A 112 -6.91 3.11 -4.11
N THR A 113 -6.61 4.41 -4.03
CA THR A 113 -5.59 5.09 -4.85
C THR A 113 -4.28 5.31 -4.09
N LEU A 114 -4.16 4.75 -2.89
CA LEU A 114 -2.98 4.95 -2.05
C LEU A 114 -1.69 4.45 -2.74
N GLY A 115 -1.71 3.29 -3.37
CA GLY A 115 -0.55 2.71 -4.04
C GLY A 115 -0.08 3.58 -5.20
N ASP A 116 -1.00 3.96 -6.09
CA ASP A 116 -0.71 4.88 -7.21
C ASP A 116 -0.13 6.21 -6.71
N ALA A 117 -0.73 6.77 -5.65
CA ALA A 117 -0.27 8.02 -5.08
C ALA A 117 1.16 7.90 -4.54
N MET A 118 1.47 6.82 -3.79
CA MET A 118 2.81 6.60 -3.23
C MET A 118 3.87 6.37 -4.31
N SER A 119 3.56 5.56 -5.33
CA SER A 119 4.49 5.25 -6.42
C SER A 119 4.75 6.45 -7.34
N SER A 120 3.82 7.41 -7.40
CA SER A 120 3.95 8.65 -8.18
C SER A 120 4.80 9.73 -7.50
N ILE A 121 5.17 9.56 -6.23
CA ILE A 121 5.96 10.56 -5.50
C ILE A 121 7.41 10.55 -5.99
N PRO A 122 7.98 11.71 -6.37
CA PRO A 122 9.36 11.80 -6.82
C PRO A 122 10.36 11.30 -5.77
N ARG A 123 11.42 10.61 -6.20
CA ARG A 123 12.48 10.09 -5.30
C ARG A 123 13.10 11.17 -4.40
N SER A 124 13.18 12.40 -4.88
CA SER A 124 13.68 13.54 -4.10
C SER A 124 12.86 13.87 -2.86
N SER A 125 11.61 13.41 -2.81
CA SER A 125 10.71 13.59 -1.65
C SER A 125 10.85 12.49 -0.58
N TRP A 126 11.84 11.60 -0.71
CA TRP A 126 12.13 10.50 0.20
C TRP A 126 13.52 10.58 0.83
N PRO A 127 13.92 11.71 1.47
CA PRO A 127 15.26 11.87 2.01
C PRO A 127 15.62 10.86 3.12
N TYR A 128 14.63 10.30 3.83
CA TYR A 128 14.86 9.27 4.84
C TYR A 128 14.79 7.84 4.28
N GLY A 129 14.63 7.68 2.96
CA GLY A 129 14.33 6.40 2.33
C GLY A 129 12.84 6.07 2.39
N ARG A 130 12.49 4.83 2.12
CA ARG A 130 11.11 4.34 1.97
C ARG A 130 10.38 4.21 3.32
N VAL A 131 10.10 5.36 3.92
CA VAL A 131 9.34 5.50 5.17
C VAL A 131 8.32 6.64 5.05
N VAL A 132 7.10 6.39 5.49
CA VAL A 132 6.00 7.35 5.54
C VAL A 132 5.60 7.58 6.99
N ALA A 133 5.40 8.83 7.35
CA ALA A 133 4.81 9.14 8.65
C ALA A 133 3.28 9.11 8.55
N ILE A 134 2.63 8.65 9.61
CA ILE A 134 1.18 8.70 9.76
C ILE A 134 0.79 9.45 11.02
N GLU A 135 -0.35 10.12 10.95
CA GLU A 135 -0.99 10.75 12.10
C GLU A 135 -2.50 10.71 11.96
N GLU A 136 -3.22 10.80 13.07
CA GLU A 136 -4.67 10.98 13.06
C GLU A 136 -5.01 12.45 12.80
N ALA A 137 -6.13 12.69 12.10
CA ALA A 137 -6.62 14.05 11.88
C ALA A 137 -6.95 14.73 13.21
N ASN A 138 -6.43 15.93 13.39
CA ASN A 138 -6.74 16.75 14.57
C ASN A 138 -8.25 17.03 14.65
N LYS A 139 -8.81 16.94 15.86
CA LYS A 139 -10.22 17.24 16.13
C LYS A 139 -11.23 16.27 15.53
N THR A 140 -10.88 15.00 15.42
CA THR A 140 -11.82 13.95 15.03
C THR A 140 -12.95 13.85 16.07
N PRO A 141 -14.23 13.95 15.67
CA PRO A 141 -15.34 13.72 16.58
C PRO A 141 -15.33 12.28 17.12
N HIS A 142 -15.68 12.07 18.38
CA HIS A 142 -15.73 10.72 18.99
C HIS A 142 -16.55 9.70 18.17
N SER A 143 -17.62 10.15 17.52
CA SER A 143 -18.43 9.30 16.64
C SER A 143 -17.68 8.80 15.41
N ALA A 144 -16.63 9.48 14.98
CA ALA A 144 -15.83 9.13 13.81
C ALA A 144 -14.54 8.37 14.15
N GLU A 145 -14.13 8.31 15.43
CA GLU A 145 -12.93 7.59 15.88
C GLU A 145 -12.86 6.13 15.39
N PRO A 146 -13.94 5.32 15.42
CA PRO A 146 -13.89 3.95 14.91
C PRO A 146 -13.58 3.87 13.41
N ALA A 147 -14.01 4.86 12.62
CA ALA A 147 -13.71 4.92 11.19
C ALA A 147 -12.23 5.29 10.95
N VAL A 148 -11.72 6.28 11.68
CA VAL A 148 -10.29 6.67 11.61
C VAL A 148 -9.40 5.50 11.99
N ARG A 149 -9.69 4.81 13.09
CA ARG A 149 -8.91 3.64 13.53
C ARG A 149 -8.88 2.54 12.47
N ARG A 150 -10.03 2.20 11.87
CA ARG A 150 -10.11 1.21 10.77
C ARG A 150 -9.28 1.67 9.57
N ASN A 151 -9.41 2.93 9.16
CA ASN A 151 -8.64 3.47 8.04
C ASN A 151 -7.14 3.46 8.35
N MET A 152 -6.74 3.73 9.58
CA MET A 152 -5.35 3.63 10.04
C MET A 152 -4.81 2.22 9.84
N GLU A 153 -5.52 1.20 10.35
CA GLU A 153 -5.11 -0.22 10.24
C GLU A 153 -4.99 -0.64 8.77
N VAL A 154 -5.96 -0.29 7.93
CA VAL A 154 -5.94 -0.62 6.49
C VAL A 154 -4.80 0.12 5.78
N THR A 155 -4.57 1.39 6.12
CA THR A 155 -3.46 2.18 5.54
C THR A 155 -2.11 1.58 5.89
N ILE A 156 -1.88 1.22 7.16
CA ILE A 156 -0.65 0.57 7.62
C ILE A 156 -0.42 -0.74 6.86
N SER A 157 -1.46 -1.59 6.79
CA SER A 157 -1.36 -2.86 6.07
C SER A 157 -0.97 -2.64 4.60
N ARG A 158 -1.65 -1.73 3.90
CA ARG A 158 -1.39 -1.45 2.48
C ARG A 158 0.01 -0.89 2.25
N LEU A 159 0.48 0.02 3.10
CA LEU A 159 1.85 0.57 3.01
C LEU A 159 2.90 -0.52 3.25
N ASN A 160 2.68 -1.42 4.20
CA ASN A 160 3.57 -2.55 4.45
C ASN A 160 3.59 -3.53 3.27
N ASP A 161 2.44 -3.80 2.62
CA ASP A 161 2.35 -4.60 1.41
C ASP A 161 3.16 -3.99 0.25
N LEU A 162 3.23 -2.66 0.18
CA LEU A 162 4.07 -1.91 -0.75
C LEU A 162 5.56 -1.87 -0.34
N GLY A 163 5.92 -2.44 0.80
CA GLY A 163 7.28 -2.41 1.33
C GLY A 163 7.70 -1.07 1.90
N ILE A 164 6.74 -0.20 2.24
CA ILE A 164 6.97 1.09 2.87
C ILE A 164 6.94 0.91 4.39
N VAL A 165 7.95 1.41 5.08
CA VAL A 165 7.96 1.44 6.55
C VAL A 165 7.04 2.54 7.05
N VAL A 166 6.22 2.24 8.03
CA VAL A 166 5.29 3.21 8.61
C VAL A 166 5.81 3.70 9.96
N TYR A 167 5.84 5.02 10.13
CA TYR A 167 6.22 5.68 11.38
C TYR A 167 5.04 6.49 11.91
N ASP A 168 4.59 6.16 13.10
CA ASP A 168 3.50 6.86 13.77
C ASP A 168 4.08 8.08 14.53
N LEU A 169 3.76 9.28 14.06
CA LEU A 169 4.22 10.53 14.66
C LEU A 169 3.65 10.73 16.07
N GLY A 170 2.42 10.28 16.32
CA GLY A 170 1.77 10.45 17.62
C GLY A 170 2.40 9.60 18.72
N SER A 171 2.77 8.35 18.41
CA SER A 171 3.38 7.41 19.36
C SER A 171 4.90 7.36 19.28
N GLY A 172 5.51 7.87 18.21
CA GLY A 172 6.94 7.76 17.96
C GLY A 172 7.40 6.33 17.67
N LYS A 173 6.54 5.48 17.13
CA LYS A 173 6.82 4.05 16.88
C LYS A 173 6.78 3.70 15.41
N VAL A 174 7.58 2.71 15.04
CA VAL A 174 7.48 2.03 13.75
C VAL A 174 6.41 0.94 13.87
N GLN A 175 5.49 0.91 12.89
CA GLN A 175 4.37 -0.01 12.79
C GLN A 175 4.68 -1.16 11.82
#